data_e85d852caa43c65c5f7f9430a7200cc6
#
_entry.id   e85d852caa43c65c5f7f9430a7200cc6
#
_cell.length_a   1.000
_cell.length_b   1.000
_cell.length_c   1.000
_cell.angle_alpha   90.00
_cell.angle_beta   90.00
_cell.angle_gamma   90.00
#
_symmetry.space_group_name_H-M   'P 1'
#
loop_
_entity.id
_entity.type
_entity.pdbx_description
1 polymer ?
#
loop_
_entity_poly.entity_id
_entity_poly.type
_entity_poly.pdbx_seq_one_letter_code
_entity_poly.pdbx_strand_id
1 'polypeptide(L)'
;YLLKFMEQKHPSSKTEEAWSDVPQIEKGATIMAGYRKLGRTTSQRKALIRSQVTALLYNGKIVTTEARAKEIRKVAEHLIALGVKEKDNFEEVTVKAKVARKDKDGKRVKEVVDGKKVTVFDEVDKTIKKDKPSRLHARREMLKVLYPVTEIPAEAAGKKKNTKEVDLVAKIFDEIAPKYADRKGGYTRIVKIGLRKGDAAMEVVLELV
;
A
#
# COMPACT_ATOMS: atom_id res chain seq x y z
N TYR A 1 -21.33 -14.08 63.71
CA TYR A 1 -21.80 -15.30 63.09
C TYR A 1 -20.94 -15.62 61.86
N LEU A 2 -20.04 -16.53 62.09
CA LEU A 2 -19.37 -17.48 61.21
C LEU A 2 -19.19 -17.15 59.74
N LEU A 3 -17.99 -16.68 59.46
CA LEU A 3 -17.26 -16.81 58.20
C LEU A 3 -17.02 -18.30 57.89
N LYS A 4 -17.54 -18.75 56.75
CA LYS A 4 -17.13 -20.01 56.13
C LYS A 4 -16.32 -19.65 54.88
N PHE A 5 -15.00 -19.69 55.02
CA PHE A 5 -14.01 -19.59 53.96
C PHE A 5 -14.19 -20.85 53.05
N MET A 6 -14.57 -20.62 51.82
CA MET A 6 -14.49 -21.63 50.76
C MET A 6 -13.07 -21.64 50.22
N GLU A 7 -12.35 -22.62 50.60
CA GLU A 7 -11.05 -23.04 50.08
C GLU A 7 -11.19 -23.48 48.62
N GLN A 8 -10.84 -22.60 47.71
CA GLN A 8 -10.73 -22.97 46.29
C GLN A 8 -9.44 -23.77 46.10
N LYS A 9 -9.58 -25.07 45.90
CA LYS A 9 -8.51 -25.98 45.48
C LYS A 9 -8.00 -25.50 44.10
N HIS A 10 -6.75 -25.10 44.05
CA HIS A 10 -6.00 -24.99 42.82
C HIS A 10 -5.87 -26.37 42.18
N PRO A 11 -6.14 -26.52 40.87
CA PRO A 11 -5.78 -27.74 40.16
C PRO A 11 -4.27 -27.72 39.92
N SER A 12 -3.54 -28.34 40.82
CA SER A 12 -2.14 -28.70 40.60
C SER A 12 -2.06 -29.92 39.71
N SER A 13 -1.03 -29.99 38.89
CA SER A 13 -0.41 -31.19 38.29
C SER A 13 -0.79 -31.69 36.89
N LYS A 14 -1.48 -30.93 36.04
CA LYS A 14 -1.63 -31.38 34.63
C LYS A 14 -1.14 -30.38 33.56
N THR A 15 -0.52 -29.30 33.96
CA THR A 15 -0.02 -28.27 33.01
C THR A 15 1.50 -28.26 32.83
N GLU A 16 2.24 -29.07 33.60
CA GLU A 16 3.71 -29.11 33.47
C GLU A 16 4.22 -30.05 32.37
N GLU A 17 3.43 -31.08 31.99
CA GLU A 17 3.85 -32.00 30.93
C GLU A 17 3.64 -31.47 29.50
N ALA A 18 2.82 -30.43 29.31
CA ALA A 18 2.54 -29.85 27.99
C ALA A 18 3.63 -28.90 27.47
N TRP A 19 4.63 -28.56 28.28
CA TRP A 19 5.71 -27.65 27.91
C TRP A 19 7.06 -28.36 27.67
N SER A 20 7.14 -29.69 27.85
CA SER A 20 8.38 -30.45 27.64
C SER A 20 8.73 -30.66 26.16
N ASP A 21 7.77 -30.51 25.24
CA ASP A 21 7.95 -30.73 23.80
C ASP A 21 8.20 -29.45 22.98
N VAL A 22 8.40 -28.34 23.65
CA VAL A 22 8.90 -27.14 22.93
C VAL A 22 10.36 -27.42 22.60
N PRO A 23 10.75 -27.53 21.30
CA PRO A 23 12.13 -27.76 20.93
C PRO A 23 13.00 -26.68 21.57
N GLN A 24 13.89 -27.09 22.47
CA GLN A 24 14.89 -26.21 23.10
C GLN A 24 15.72 -25.65 21.95
N ILE A 25 15.50 -24.38 21.61
CA ILE A 25 16.37 -23.66 20.67
C ILE A 25 17.75 -23.63 21.31
N GLU A 26 18.67 -24.39 20.74
CA GLU A 26 20.05 -24.44 21.21
C GLU A 26 20.58 -23.00 21.36
N LYS A 27 21.09 -22.68 22.56
CA LYS A 27 21.70 -21.38 22.85
C LYS A 27 22.94 -21.24 22.00
N GLY A 28 22.78 -20.76 20.76
CA GLY A 28 23.85 -20.61 19.78
C GLY A 28 23.36 -20.51 18.33
N ALA A 29 22.14 -20.93 18.04
CA ALA A 29 21.56 -20.69 16.73
C ALA A 29 21.26 -19.19 16.58
N THR A 30 22.18 -18.46 16.00
CA THR A 30 21.93 -17.07 15.56
C THR A 30 20.84 -17.17 14.49
N ILE A 31 19.59 -16.87 14.86
CA ILE A 31 18.48 -16.75 13.90
C ILE A 31 18.86 -15.57 13.00
N MET A 32 19.47 -15.87 11.85
CA MET A 32 19.78 -14.86 10.86
C MET A 32 18.47 -14.25 10.39
N ALA A 33 18.29 -12.96 10.65
CA ALA A 33 17.11 -12.23 10.20
C ALA A 33 16.95 -12.46 8.69
N GLY A 34 15.80 -12.95 8.25
CA GLY A 34 15.51 -13.28 6.84
C GLY A 34 15.50 -12.06 5.91
N TYR A 35 15.92 -10.88 6.39
CA TYR A 35 15.99 -9.62 5.65
C TYR A 35 17.25 -8.83 5.98
N ARG A 36 17.72 -8.00 5.03
CA ARG A 36 18.87 -7.13 5.22
C ARG A 36 18.52 -5.90 6.05
N LYS A 37 19.39 -5.55 6.99
CA LYS A 37 19.23 -4.33 7.81
C LYS A 37 19.53 -3.05 7.02
N LEU A 38 20.32 -3.12 5.94
CA LEU A 38 20.73 -2.01 5.07
C LEU A 38 21.48 -0.87 5.81
N GLY A 39 22.17 -1.20 6.91
CA GLY A 39 22.87 -0.22 7.74
C GLY A 39 21.94 0.80 8.44
N ARG A 40 20.68 0.44 8.70
CA ARG A 40 19.66 1.36 9.20
C ARG A 40 18.89 0.78 10.39
N THR A 41 18.33 1.66 11.22
CA THR A 41 17.35 1.29 12.25
C THR A 41 16.07 0.73 11.59
N THR A 42 15.26 0.04 12.34
CA THR A 42 14.02 -0.58 11.81
C THR A 42 13.08 0.45 11.17
N SER A 43 12.90 1.61 11.79
CA SER A 43 12.05 2.68 11.28
C SER A 43 12.59 3.28 9.97
N GLN A 44 13.88 3.61 9.96
CA GLN A 44 14.57 4.13 8.77
C GLN A 44 14.58 3.13 7.61
N ARG A 45 14.79 1.82 7.91
CA ARG A 45 14.72 0.77 6.90
C ARG A 45 13.31 0.67 6.29
N LYS A 46 12.27 0.67 7.14
CA LYS A 46 10.88 0.65 6.66
C LYS A 46 10.57 1.86 5.78
N ALA A 47 10.97 3.06 6.19
CA ALA A 47 10.77 4.28 5.41
C ALA A 47 11.47 4.22 4.05
N LEU A 48 12.73 3.75 4.01
CA LEU A 48 13.48 3.57 2.76
C LEU A 48 12.77 2.61 1.80
N ILE A 49 12.35 1.43 2.29
CA ILE A 49 11.68 0.44 1.44
C ILE A 49 10.35 0.99 0.93
N ARG A 50 9.54 1.60 1.80
CA ARG A 50 8.27 2.19 1.42
C ARG A 50 8.42 3.25 0.32
N SER A 51 9.37 4.19 0.47
CA SER A 51 9.59 5.23 -0.55
C SER A 51 10.03 4.65 -1.89
N GLN A 52 10.92 3.65 -1.89
CA GLN A 52 11.41 3.03 -3.13
C GLN A 52 10.36 2.13 -3.79
N VAL A 53 9.53 1.41 -3.02
CA VAL A 53 8.39 0.64 -3.56
C VAL A 53 7.37 1.60 -4.18
N THR A 54 7.07 2.71 -3.51
CA THR A 54 6.18 3.75 -4.05
C THR A 54 6.70 4.30 -5.37
N ALA A 55 7.99 4.65 -5.43
CA ALA A 55 8.63 5.14 -6.66
C ALA A 55 8.63 4.09 -7.79
N LEU A 56 8.87 2.81 -7.46
CA LEU A 56 8.84 1.72 -8.44
C LEU A 56 7.46 1.57 -9.07
N LEU A 57 6.41 1.49 -8.24
CA LEU A 57 5.04 1.30 -8.74
C LEU A 57 4.50 2.54 -9.46
N TYR A 58 4.99 3.72 -9.10
CA TYR A 58 4.63 4.97 -9.78
C TYR A 58 5.30 5.09 -11.15
N ASN A 59 6.65 4.95 -11.20
CA ASN A 59 7.46 5.17 -12.40
C ASN A 59 7.62 3.92 -13.29
N GLY A 60 7.31 2.72 -12.77
CA GLY A 60 7.55 1.45 -13.45
C GLY A 60 9.00 0.95 -13.38
N LYS A 61 9.99 1.83 -13.16
CA LYS A 61 11.42 1.51 -13.01
C LYS A 61 12.12 2.46 -12.06
N ILE A 62 13.15 1.96 -11.36
CA ILE A 62 14.02 2.76 -10.49
C ILE A 62 15.48 2.29 -10.61
N VAL A 63 16.42 3.21 -10.43
CA VAL A 63 17.84 2.89 -10.29
C VAL A 63 18.20 2.87 -8.80
N THR A 64 18.81 1.79 -8.34
CA THR A 64 19.18 1.61 -6.94
C THR A 64 20.32 0.61 -6.79
N THR A 65 20.80 0.35 -5.56
CA THR A 65 21.83 -0.65 -5.33
C THR A 65 21.24 -2.07 -5.30
N GLU A 66 22.00 -3.08 -5.70
CA GLU A 66 21.55 -4.48 -5.75
C GLU A 66 20.99 -4.97 -4.41
N ALA A 67 21.61 -4.58 -3.29
CA ALA A 67 21.15 -4.95 -1.96
C ALA A 67 19.75 -4.42 -1.65
N ARG A 68 19.47 -3.17 -2.04
CA ARG A 68 18.13 -2.55 -1.87
C ARG A 68 17.12 -3.16 -2.83
N ALA A 69 17.49 -3.36 -4.10
CA ALA A 69 16.60 -3.96 -5.10
C ALA A 69 16.07 -5.34 -4.65
N LYS A 70 16.94 -6.18 -4.08
CA LYS A 70 16.56 -7.50 -3.56
C LYS A 70 15.55 -7.43 -2.42
N GLU A 71 15.59 -6.40 -1.57
CA GLU A 71 14.59 -6.22 -0.49
C GLU A 71 13.30 -5.58 -0.99
N ILE A 72 13.38 -4.60 -1.89
CA ILE A 72 12.22 -3.91 -2.49
C ILE A 72 11.39 -4.89 -3.30
N ARG A 73 12.05 -5.75 -4.10
CA ARG A 73 11.42 -6.77 -4.94
C ARG A 73 10.38 -7.57 -4.18
N LYS A 74 10.72 -8.09 -3.00
CA LYS A 74 9.83 -8.92 -2.17
C LYS A 74 8.53 -8.19 -1.81
N VAL A 75 8.65 -6.93 -1.42
CA VAL A 75 7.50 -6.11 -1.00
C VAL A 75 6.66 -5.70 -2.21
N ALA A 76 7.30 -5.25 -3.30
CA ALA A 76 6.61 -4.83 -4.51
C ALA A 76 5.84 -6.00 -5.15
N GLU A 77 6.45 -7.18 -5.28
CA GLU A 77 5.81 -8.37 -5.82
C GLU A 77 4.62 -8.84 -4.96
N HIS A 78 4.71 -8.70 -3.65
CA HIS A 78 3.58 -9.00 -2.75
C HIS A 78 2.39 -8.07 -3.02
N LEU A 79 2.63 -6.75 -3.18
CA LEU A 79 1.55 -5.79 -3.47
C LEU A 79 0.92 -6.04 -4.85
N ILE A 80 1.74 -6.36 -5.87
CA ILE A 80 1.24 -6.69 -7.20
C ILE A 80 0.41 -7.98 -7.14
N ALA A 81 0.87 -9.01 -6.43
CA ALA A 81 0.12 -10.27 -6.27
C ALA A 81 -1.25 -10.05 -5.60
N LEU A 82 -1.32 -9.18 -4.57
CA LEU A 82 -2.60 -8.78 -3.97
C LEU A 82 -3.49 -8.07 -5.00
N GLY A 83 -2.91 -7.18 -5.81
CA GLY A 83 -3.63 -6.51 -6.89
C GLY A 83 -4.21 -7.48 -7.91
N VAL A 84 -3.40 -8.41 -8.41
CA VAL A 84 -3.80 -9.42 -9.41
C VAL A 84 -4.92 -10.32 -8.87
N LYS A 85 -4.81 -10.74 -7.60
CA LYS A 85 -5.81 -11.61 -6.96
C LYS A 85 -7.18 -10.94 -6.82
N GLU A 86 -7.20 -9.65 -6.49
CA GLU A 86 -8.43 -8.95 -6.08
C GLU A 86 -8.93 -7.93 -7.12
N LYS A 87 -8.31 -7.85 -8.32
CA LYS A 87 -8.63 -6.85 -9.35
C LYS A 87 -10.10 -6.80 -9.73
N ASP A 88 -10.75 -7.97 -9.88
CA ASP A 88 -12.13 -8.09 -10.35
C ASP A 88 -13.16 -8.20 -9.21
N ASN A 89 -12.71 -8.12 -7.96
CA ASN A 89 -13.56 -8.34 -6.80
C ASN A 89 -14.25 -7.04 -6.32
N PHE A 90 -15.07 -6.44 -7.19
CA PHE A 90 -15.86 -5.25 -6.92
C PHE A 90 -17.31 -5.42 -7.38
N GLU A 91 -18.17 -4.54 -6.93
CA GLU A 91 -19.57 -4.43 -7.35
C GLU A 91 -19.80 -3.05 -7.94
N GLU A 92 -20.56 -2.96 -9.03
CA GLU A 92 -20.99 -1.69 -9.57
C GLU A 92 -22.29 -1.28 -8.89
N VAL A 93 -22.26 -0.12 -8.23
CA VAL A 93 -23.42 0.44 -7.51
C VAL A 93 -23.73 1.80 -8.09
N THR A 94 -24.99 2.03 -8.42
CA THR A 94 -25.48 3.35 -8.82
C THR A 94 -25.76 4.18 -7.57
N VAL A 95 -25.14 5.34 -7.46
CA VAL A 95 -25.31 6.27 -6.33
C VAL A 95 -25.73 7.62 -6.87
N LYS A 96 -26.72 8.23 -6.24
CA LYS A 96 -27.12 9.61 -6.54
C LYS A 96 -26.03 10.57 -6.07
N ALA A 97 -25.33 11.18 -7.01
CA ALA A 97 -24.30 12.17 -6.75
C ALA A 97 -24.84 13.58 -6.99
N LYS A 98 -24.59 14.48 -6.03
CA LYS A 98 -24.91 15.90 -6.19
C LYS A 98 -23.82 16.56 -7.01
N VAL A 99 -24.14 16.93 -8.25
CA VAL A 99 -23.24 17.61 -9.17
C VAL A 99 -23.65 19.07 -9.27
N ALA A 100 -22.70 20.00 -9.09
CA ALA A 100 -23.01 21.43 -9.23
C ALA A 100 -23.40 21.74 -10.68
N ARG A 101 -24.60 22.30 -10.88
CA ARG A 101 -25.08 22.76 -12.18
C ARG A 101 -24.12 23.79 -12.77
N LYS A 102 -23.72 23.58 -14.03
CA LYS A 102 -22.83 24.47 -14.76
C LYS A 102 -23.60 25.16 -15.88
N ASP A 103 -23.32 26.43 -16.07
CA ASP A 103 -23.81 27.24 -17.20
C ASP A 103 -23.09 26.89 -18.50
N LYS A 104 -23.55 27.41 -19.63
CA LYS A 104 -22.91 27.22 -20.95
C LYS A 104 -21.41 27.60 -20.95
N ASP A 105 -21.04 28.55 -20.12
CA ASP A 105 -19.65 29.01 -19.94
C ASP A 105 -18.83 28.18 -18.93
N GLY A 106 -19.37 27.04 -18.42
CA GLY A 106 -18.72 26.17 -17.45
C GLY A 106 -18.67 26.73 -16.02
N LYS A 107 -19.31 27.89 -15.75
CA LYS A 107 -19.40 28.48 -14.42
C LYS A 107 -20.49 27.80 -13.60
N ARG A 108 -20.30 27.71 -12.28
CA ARG A 108 -21.32 27.15 -11.38
C ARG A 108 -22.50 28.09 -11.25
N VAL A 109 -23.71 27.59 -11.51
CA VAL A 109 -24.96 28.33 -11.31
C VAL A 109 -25.18 28.54 -9.81
N LYS A 110 -25.49 29.78 -9.43
CA LYS A 110 -25.77 30.17 -8.05
C LYS A 110 -27.15 30.85 -8.00
N GLU A 111 -27.97 30.41 -7.07
CA GLU A 111 -29.24 31.04 -6.75
C GLU A 111 -29.14 31.83 -5.44
N VAL A 112 -29.89 32.90 -5.32
CA VAL A 112 -29.91 33.69 -4.08
C VAL A 112 -31.09 33.21 -3.26
N VAL A 113 -30.80 32.53 -2.14
CA VAL A 113 -31.77 32.07 -1.14
C VAL A 113 -31.47 32.85 0.14
N ASP A 114 -32.48 33.54 0.69
CA ASP A 114 -32.34 34.36 1.92
C ASP A 114 -31.16 35.35 1.89
N GLY A 115 -30.92 36.00 0.76
CA GLY A 115 -29.82 36.96 0.59
C GLY A 115 -28.43 36.33 0.45
N LYS A 116 -28.28 34.99 0.49
CA LYS A 116 -27.01 34.27 0.32
C LYS A 116 -26.96 33.56 -1.03
N LYS A 117 -25.82 33.67 -1.71
CA LYS A 117 -25.58 32.95 -2.98
C LYS A 117 -25.28 31.47 -2.70
N VAL A 118 -26.22 30.59 -3.01
CA VAL A 118 -26.09 29.14 -2.85
C VAL A 118 -25.86 28.49 -4.21
N THR A 119 -24.95 27.50 -4.30
CA THR A 119 -24.72 26.74 -5.53
C THR A 119 -25.84 25.74 -5.74
N VAL A 120 -26.44 25.70 -6.93
CA VAL A 120 -27.46 24.72 -7.30
C VAL A 120 -26.79 23.39 -7.64
N PHE A 121 -27.33 22.30 -7.09
CA PHE A 121 -26.87 20.94 -7.36
C PHE A 121 -27.99 20.13 -8.02
N ASP A 122 -27.61 19.41 -9.08
CA ASP A 122 -28.47 18.42 -9.70
C ASP A 122 -28.12 17.03 -9.16
N GLU A 123 -29.12 16.19 -8.92
CA GLU A 123 -28.90 14.79 -8.58
C GLU A 123 -28.76 13.99 -9.87
N VAL A 124 -27.57 13.41 -10.07
CA VAL A 124 -27.24 12.58 -11.23
C VAL A 124 -26.88 11.19 -10.74
N ASP A 125 -27.43 10.18 -11.38
CA ASP A 125 -27.08 8.79 -11.10
C ASP A 125 -25.67 8.52 -11.64
N LYS A 126 -24.76 8.17 -10.73
CA LYS A 126 -23.38 7.84 -11.05
C LYS A 126 -23.07 6.42 -10.64
N THR A 127 -22.61 5.60 -11.59
CA THR A 127 -22.07 4.27 -11.29
C THR A 127 -20.70 4.38 -10.67
N ILE A 128 -20.51 3.77 -9.52
CA ILE A 128 -19.22 3.69 -8.82
C ILE A 128 -18.86 2.23 -8.56
N LYS A 129 -17.57 1.91 -8.64
CA LYS A 129 -17.05 0.60 -8.26
C LYS A 129 -16.91 0.55 -6.73
N LYS A 130 -17.68 -0.31 -6.08
CA LYS A 130 -17.62 -0.56 -4.64
C LYS A 130 -16.79 -1.80 -4.39
N ASP A 131 -15.72 -1.65 -3.62
CA ASP A 131 -14.85 -2.78 -3.28
C ASP A 131 -15.59 -3.79 -2.38
N LYS A 132 -15.53 -5.08 -2.71
CA LYS A 132 -15.94 -6.17 -1.82
C LYS A 132 -14.99 -6.27 -0.62
N PRO A 133 -15.36 -6.94 0.48
CA PRO A 133 -14.55 -6.96 1.71
C PRO A 133 -13.10 -7.39 1.52
N SER A 134 -12.82 -8.39 0.67
CA SER A 134 -11.44 -8.85 0.42
C SER A 134 -10.62 -7.85 -0.38
N ARG A 135 -11.21 -7.20 -1.41
CA ARG A 135 -10.54 -6.13 -2.16
C ARG A 135 -10.28 -4.92 -1.27
N LEU A 136 -11.23 -4.55 -0.41
CA LEU A 136 -11.05 -3.49 0.57
C LEU A 136 -9.92 -3.80 1.56
N HIS A 137 -9.80 -5.06 2.00
CA HIS A 137 -8.69 -5.51 2.82
C HIS A 137 -7.35 -5.37 2.08
N ALA A 138 -7.26 -5.83 0.83
CA ALA A 138 -6.07 -5.68 0.00
C ALA A 138 -5.68 -4.20 -0.18
N ARG A 139 -6.65 -3.32 -0.45
CA ARG A 139 -6.44 -1.85 -0.52
C ARG A 139 -5.83 -1.30 0.77
N ARG A 140 -6.35 -1.71 1.92
CA ARG A 140 -5.82 -1.28 3.23
C ARG A 140 -4.40 -1.77 3.47
N GLU A 141 -4.07 -3.01 3.09
CA GLU A 141 -2.70 -3.53 3.19
C GLU A 141 -1.73 -2.77 2.28
N MET A 142 -2.13 -2.44 1.04
CA MET A 142 -1.32 -1.62 0.13
C MET A 142 -1.06 -0.23 0.72
N LEU A 143 -2.08 0.43 1.28
CA LEU A 143 -1.96 1.76 1.89
C LEU A 143 -1.04 1.78 3.14
N LYS A 144 -0.86 0.67 3.85
CA LYS A 144 0.12 0.56 4.93
C LYS A 144 1.56 0.70 4.42
N VAL A 145 1.82 0.33 3.17
CA VAL A 145 3.15 0.35 2.56
C VAL A 145 3.37 1.57 1.68
N LEU A 146 2.40 1.93 0.85
CA LEU A 146 2.54 3.02 -0.11
C LEU A 146 2.45 4.39 0.57
N TYR A 147 3.19 5.35 0.02
CA TYR A 147 3.06 6.77 0.35
C TYR A 147 2.13 7.47 -0.66
N PRO A 148 1.42 8.53 -0.25
CA PRO A 148 0.68 9.37 -1.19
C PRO A 148 1.67 10.03 -2.16
N VAL A 149 1.28 10.10 -3.43
CA VAL A 149 2.04 10.73 -4.50
C VAL A 149 1.23 11.87 -5.08
N THR A 150 1.87 13.01 -5.27
CA THR A 150 1.28 14.19 -5.89
C THR A 150 2.04 14.56 -7.15
N GLU A 151 1.33 14.73 -8.25
CA GLU A 151 1.88 15.26 -9.50
C GLU A 151 1.76 16.77 -9.52
N ILE A 152 2.86 17.42 -9.87
CA ILE A 152 2.91 18.88 -10.06
C ILE A 152 3.21 19.12 -11.53
N PRO A 153 2.25 19.62 -12.34
CA PRO A 153 2.52 19.94 -13.74
C PRO A 153 3.64 20.98 -13.85
N ALA A 154 4.54 20.81 -14.81
CA ALA A 154 5.70 21.69 -15.01
C ALA A 154 5.29 23.16 -15.24
N GLU A 155 4.18 23.38 -15.96
CA GLU A 155 3.61 24.71 -16.24
C GLU A 155 3.01 25.40 -15.02
N ALA A 156 2.75 24.64 -13.95
CA ALA A 156 2.08 25.13 -12.74
C ALA A 156 2.98 25.03 -11.50
N ALA A 157 4.30 24.97 -11.69
CA ALA A 157 5.26 24.91 -10.59
C ALA A 157 5.02 26.06 -9.58
N GLY A 158 4.83 25.68 -8.31
CA GLY A 158 4.56 26.63 -7.22
C GLY A 158 3.08 26.91 -6.92
N LYS A 159 2.13 26.44 -7.71
CA LYS A 159 0.69 26.65 -7.44
C LYS A 159 0.05 25.40 -6.83
N LYS A 160 -0.19 25.39 -5.52
CA LYS A 160 -0.89 24.30 -4.81
C LYS A 160 -2.24 23.91 -5.45
N LYS A 161 -2.91 24.86 -6.11
CA LYS A 161 -4.22 24.65 -6.75
C LYS A 161 -4.19 23.64 -7.91
N ASN A 162 -3.04 23.42 -8.52
CA ASN A 162 -2.89 22.55 -9.69
C ASN A 162 -2.22 21.21 -9.37
N THR A 163 -1.92 20.93 -8.09
CA THR A 163 -1.41 19.63 -7.68
C THR A 163 -2.50 18.59 -7.79
N LYS A 164 -2.21 17.45 -8.45
CA LYS A 164 -3.10 16.31 -8.58
C LYS A 164 -2.60 15.17 -7.70
N GLU A 165 -3.44 14.67 -6.82
CA GLU A 165 -3.15 13.44 -6.06
C GLU A 165 -3.33 12.22 -6.96
N VAL A 166 -2.34 11.31 -6.92
CA VAL A 166 -2.34 10.06 -7.67
C VAL A 166 -2.69 8.92 -6.74
N ASP A 167 -3.81 8.24 -6.97
CA ASP A 167 -4.15 7.01 -6.26
C ASP A 167 -3.36 5.84 -6.84
N LEU A 168 -2.21 5.53 -6.21
CA LEU A 168 -1.38 4.40 -6.60
C LEU A 168 -2.08 3.05 -6.43
N VAL A 169 -3.01 2.93 -5.49
CA VAL A 169 -3.74 1.68 -5.27
C VAL A 169 -4.71 1.45 -6.42
N ALA A 170 -5.41 2.50 -6.88
CA ALA A 170 -6.21 2.43 -8.10
C ALA A 170 -5.35 2.07 -9.31
N LYS A 171 -4.17 2.69 -9.47
CA LYS A 171 -3.21 2.35 -10.52
C LYS A 171 -2.78 0.87 -10.50
N ILE A 172 -2.56 0.30 -9.31
CA ILE A 172 -2.22 -1.12 -9.17
C ILE A 172 -3.39 -1.99 -9.66
N PHE A 173 -4.63 -1.72 -9.26
CA PHE A 173 -5.79 -2.53 -9.64
C PHE A 173 -6.19 -2.36 -11.10
N ASP A 174 -6.14 -1.13 -11.63
CA ASP A 174 -6.71 -0.81 -12.94
C ASP A 174 -5.68 -0.91 -14.08
N GLU A 175 -4.39 -0.63 -13.81
CA GLU A 175 -3.34 -0.62 -14.83
C GLU A 175 -2.34 -1.77 -14.70
N ILE A 176 -1.82 -2.02 -13.49
CA ILE A 176 -0.74 -2.99 -13.26
C ILE A 176 -1.29 -4.42 -13.19
N ALA A 177 -2.32 -4.65 -12.38
CA ALA A 177 -2.86 -5.98 -12.17
C ALA A 177 -3.40 -6.66 -13.44
N PRO A 178 -4.08 -5.97 -14.37
CA PRO A 178 -4.50 -6.59 -15.63
C PRO A 178 -3.34 -7.07 -16.50
N LYS A 179 -2.20 -6.35 -16.53
CA LYS A 179 -1.00 -6.74 -17.30
C LYS A 179 -0.39 -8.05 -16.83
N TYR A 180 -0.59 -8.38 -15.55
CA TYR A 180 -0.03 -9.59 -14.93
C TYR A 180 -1.06 -10.66 -14.59
N ALA A 181 -2.26 -10.60 -15.19
CA ALA A 181 -3.34 -11.54 -14.90
C ALA A 181 -2.91 -13.00 -15.05
N ASP A 182 -2.16 -13.31 -16.12
CA ASP A 182 -1.73 -14.67 -16.47
C ASP A 182 -0.41 -15.08 -15.80
N ARG A 183 0.22 -14.14 -15.05
CA ARG A 183 1.54 -14.36 -14.48
C ARG A 183 1.44 -14.72 -13.00
N LYS A 184 2.07 -15.83 -12.60
CA LYS A 184 2.04 -16.35 -11.21
C LYS A 184 3.24 -15.90 -10.36
N GLY A 185 3.90 -14.78 -10.71
CA GLY A 185 5.05 -14.23 -9.96
C GLY A 185 6.16 -13.71 -10.87
N GLY A 186 7.27 -13.21 -10.28
CA GLY A 186 8.37 -12.62 -11.04
C GLY A 186 7.95 -11.36 -11.79
N TYR A 187 7.16 -10.52 -11.16
CA TYR A 187 6.65 -9.27 -11.76
C TYR A 187 7.72 -8.22 -11.94
N THR A 188 8.91 -8.42 -11.33
CA THR A 188 10.01 -7.46 -11.38
C THR A 188 11.27 -8.10 -11.93
N ARG A 189 12.08 -7.29 -12.63
CA ARG A 189 13.38 -7.66 -13.16
C ARG A 189 14.46 -6.76 -12.58
N ILE A 190 15.63 -7.35 -12.26
CA ILE A 190 16.82 -6.61 -11.81
C ILE A 190 17.87 -6.71 -12.93
N VAL A 191 18.23 -5.56 -13.51
CA VAL A 191 19.26 -5.45 -14.54
C VAL A 191 20.46 -4.74 -13.93
N LYS A 192 21.65 -5.36 -13.97
CA LYS A 192 22.90 -4.76 -13.46
C LYS A 192 23.41 -3.72 -14.44
N ILE A 193 23.73 -2.53 -13.94
CA ILE A 193 24.33 -1.44 -14.72
C ILE A 193 25.86 -1.52 -14.60
N GLY A 194 26.38 -1.58 -13.38
CA GLY A 194 27.82 -1.58 -13.09
C GLY A 194 28.12 -1.09 -11.68
N LEU A 195 29.41 -0.90 -11.43
CA LEU A 195 29.92 -0.37 -10.16
C LEU A 195 29.83 1.16 -10.17
N ARG A 196 29.27 1.74 -9.11
CA ARG A 196 29.22 3.19 -8.91
C ARG A 196 30.60 3.76 -8.64
N LYS A 197 30.97 4.88 -9.30
CA LYS A 197 32.34 5.43 -9.24
C LYS A 197 32.79 5.84 -7.83
N GLY A 198 31.84 6.27 -6.96
CA GLY A 198 32.21 6.79 -5.64
C GLY A 198 32.55 5.72 -4.60
N ASP A 199 31.77 4.63 -4.54
CA ASP A 199 31.87 3.62 -3.47
C ASP A 199 31.84 2.18 -3.99
N ALA A 200 32.02 1.98 -5.29
CA ALA A 200 32.02 0.67 -5.95
C ALA A 200 30.76 -0.19 -5.64
N ALA A 201 29.67 0.42 -5.19
CA ALA A 201 28.42 -0.30 -4.99
C ALA A 201 27.82 -0.71 -6.34
N MET A 202 27.35 -1.96 -6.44
CA MET A 202 26.67 -2.43 -7.66
C MET A 202 25.34 -1.69 -7.85
N GLU A 203 25.23 -0.90 -8.91
CA GLU A 203 23.99 -0.24 -9.33
C GLU A 203 23.20 -1.13 -10.25
N VAL A 204 21.88 -1.10 -10.04
CA VAL A 204 20.93 -1.90 -10.82
C VAL A 204 19.69 -1.08 -11.16
N VAL A 205 19.09 -1.40 -12.29
CA VAL A 205 17.72 -1.02 -12.62
C VAL A 205 16.79 -2.10 -12.08
N LEU A 206 15.85 -1.72 -11.26
CA LEU A 206 14.70 -2.56 -10.88
C LEU A 206 13.51 -2.07 -11.68
N GLU A 207 12.93 -2.92 -12.49
CA GLU A 207 11.80 -2.58 -13.37
C GLU A 207 10.66 -3.58 -13.25
N LEU A 208 9.45 -3.14 -13.64
CA LEU A 208 8.30 -3.98 -13.85
C LEU A 208 8.42 -4.62 -15.24
N VAL A 209 8.14 -5.92 -15.36
CA VAL A 209 8.34 -6.71 -16.60
C VAL A 209 7.15 -6.57 -17.53
#